data_ce6da99d53fc776255f87f9bd9a6a8df
#
_entry.id   ce6da99d53fc776255f87f9bd9a6a8df
#
_cell.length_a   1.000
_cell.length_b   1.000
_cell.length_c   1.000
_cell.angle_alpha   90.00
_cell.angle_beta   90.00
_cell.angle_gamma   90.00
#
_symmetry.space_group_name_H-M   'P 1'
#
loop_
_entity.id
_entity.type
_entity.pdbx_description
1 polymer ?
#
loop_
_entity_poly.entity_id
_entity_poly.type
_entity_poly.pdbx_seq_one_letter_code
_entity_poly.pdbx_strand_id
1 'polypeptide(L)'
;DYYASRGLGDVYKRQVYKKPKLMNNVPMHYCPGCSHGVVHKLVAEVIEEMGMEDKTVGVCPVGCSVFAYRYLDIDWSEAAHGRAPAVATAIKRVWPDRLVFTYQGDGDMACIGSAETLHALNRGEHITMIFINNAIYGMTGGQMAPTTLIGQKTVTCPYGRDPKIHGWNLNITELASHLKGTRYVTRQSVDTVASIRQAKKAIRKAFEANMAGKGSCLIEIVATCNTGWKLSPVKANEWMRENMFKEYIKGDMKDTLDQEIPEL
;
A
#
# COMPACT_ATOMS: atom_id res chain seq x y z
N ASP A 1 -12.45 -6.43 50.45
CA ASP A 1 -12.27 -7.37 49.30
C ASP A 1 -13.51 -7.54 48.42
N TYR A 2 -14.67 -7.01 48.81
CA TYR A 2 -15.89 -7.11 48.00
C TYR A 2 -15.94 -6.14 46.82
N TYR A 3 -15.18 -5.06 46.86
CA TYR A 3 -15.11 -4.05 45.78
C TYR A 3 -14.03 -4.31 44.74
N ALA A 4 -13.02 -5.13 45.03
CA ALA A 4 -11.92 -5.42 44.12
C ALA A 4 -12.27 -6.44 43.02
N SER A 5 -13.31 -7.25 43.20
CA SER A 5 -13.62 -8.37 42.29
C SER A 5 -14.62 -8.05 41.17
N ARG A 6 -15.36 -6.92 41.23
CA ARG A 6 -16.37 -6.60 40.21
C ARG A 6 -15.98 -5.55 39.17
N GLY A 7 -15.02 -4.70 39.45
CA GLY A 7 -14.67 -3.58 38.54
C GLY A 7 -13.47 -3.81 37.65
N LEU A 8 -12.42 -4.45 38.17
CA LEU A 8 -11.16 -4.60 37.46
C LEU A 8 -11.09 -5.88 36.61
N GLY A 9 -11.82 -6.94 36.99
CA GLY A 9 -11.80 -8.21 36.26
C GLY A 9 -12.36 -8.12 34.83
N ASP A 10 -13.36 -7.29 34.60
CA ASP A 10 -13.96 -7.12 33.28
C ASP A 10 -13.26 -6.07 32.42
N VAL A 11 -12.60 -5.08 33.02
CA VAL A 11 -11.79 -4.08 32.30
C VAL A 11 -10.56 -4.73 31.65
N TYR A 12 -9.95 -5.70 32.31
CA TYR A 12 -8.80 -6.43 31.77
C TYR A 12 -9.17 -7.55 30.77
N LYS A 13 -10.42 -7.98 30.72
CA LYS A 13 -10.87 -9.03 29.79
C LYS A 13 -11.23 -8.50 28.40
N ARG A 14 -11.47 -7.18 28.23
CA ARG A 14 -11.77 -6.59 26.94
C ARG A 14 -10.47 -6.14 26.27
N GLN A 15 -9.84 -7.06 25.57
CA GLN A 15 -8.68 -6.72 24.73
C GLN A 15 -9.12 -5.79 23.59
N VAL A 16 -8.76 -4.51 23.69
CA VAL A 16 -9.11 -3.48 22.69
C VAL A 16 -8.24 -3.63 21.44
N TYR A 17 -7.04 -4.18 21.59
CA TYR A 17 -6.08 -4.40 20.51
C TYR A 17 -5.26 -5.67 20.77
N LYS A 18 -5.07 -6.46 19.72
CA LYS A 18 -4.15 -7.58 19.71
C LYS A 18 -3.23 -7.45 18.49
N LYS A 19 -1.93 -7.61 18.68
CA LYS A 19 -0.99 -7.71 17.56
C LYS A 19 -1.38 -8.93 16.71
N PRO A 20 -1.47 -8.79 15.36
CA PRO A 20 -1.67 -9.94 14.49
C PRO A 20 -0.61 -11.01 14.72
N LYS A 21 -1.00 -12.29 14.68
CA LYS A 21 -0.08 -13.42 14.85
C LYS A 21 0.95 -13.49 13.72
N LEU A 22 0.51 -13.13 12.51
CA LEU A 22 1.37 -13.05 11.33
C LEU A 22 2.49 -12.01 11.43
N MET A 23 2.39 -11.05 12.34
CA MET A 23 3.46 -10.07 12.51
C MET A 23 4.58 -10.63 13.37
N ASN A 24 5.76 -10.80 12.79
CA ASN A 24 6.98 -11.24 13.46
C ASN A 24 7.41 -10.31 14.61
N ASN A 25 8.12 -10.87 15.60
CA ASN A 25 8.67 -10.11 16.74
C ASN A 25 10.07 -9.56 16.40
N VAL A 26 10.17 -8.85 15.29
CA VAL A 26 11.41 -8.18 14.87
C VAL A 26 11.20 -6.66 14.84
N PRO A 27 12.18 -5.85 15.22
CA PRO A 27 12.10 -4.41 15.05
C PRO A 27 11.99 -4.06 13.58
N MET A 28 11.03 -3.19 13.25
CA MET A 28 10.89 -2.67 11.89
C MET A 28 12.00 -1.65 11.61
N HIS A 29 12.55 -1.66 10.39
CA HIS A 29 13.55 -0.67 9.96
C HIS A 29 12.95 0.68 9.59
N TYR A 30 11.61 0.76 9.47
CA TYR A 30 10.94 2.00 9.12
C TYR A 30 11.19 3.11 10.14
N CYS A 31 11.26 4.34 9.64
CA CYS A 31 11.41 5.51 10.50
C CYS A 31 10.27 5.60 11.51
N PRO A 32 10.53 6.03 12.76
CA PRO A 32 9.48 6.26 13.74
C PRO A 32 8.42 7.23 13.22
N GLY A 33 7.14 6.82 13.26
CA GLY A 33 6.02 7.59 12.73
C GLY A 33 5.76 7.45 11.22
N CYS A 34 6.50 6.58 10.54
CA CYS A 34 6.24 6.22 9.14
C CYS A 34 4.96 5.38 9.01
N SER A 35 4.18 5.62 7.95
CA SER A 35 2.91 4.93 7.71
C SER A 35 3.05 3.43 7.39
N HIS A 36 4.21 2.97 6.93
CA HIS A 36 4.43 1.57 6.54
C HIS A 36 4.05 0.56 7.64
N GLY A 37 4.42 0.84 8.90
CA GLY A 37 4.10 -0.06 10.02
C GLY A 37 2.60 -0.27 10.23
N VAL A 38 1.80 0.78 10.03
CA VAL A 38 0.33 0.70 10.10
C VAL A 38 -0.21 -0.13 8.94
N VAL A 39 0.29 0.09 7.72
CA VAL A 39 -0.19 -0.66 6.54
C VAL A 39 0.16 -2.14 6.64
N HIS A 40 1.38 -2.50 7.06
CA HIS A 40 1.74 -3.91 7.31
C HIS A 40 0.81 -4.59 8.32
N LYS A 41 0.47 -3.88 9.39
CA LYS A 41 -0.51 -4.38 10.36
C LYS A 41 -1.86 -4.65 9.72
N LEU A 42 -2.37 -3.74 8.89
CA LEU A 42 -3.66 -3.92 8.21
C LEU A 42 -3.63 -5.11 7.25
N VAL A 43 -2.55 -5.29 6.50
CA VAL A 43 -2.35 -6.44 5.62
C VAL A 43 -2.37 -7.74 6.43
N ALA A 44 -1.62 -7.81 7.53
CA ALA A 44 -1.58 -8.97 8.40
C ALA A 44 -2.98 -9.29 8.99
N GLU A 45 -3.68 -8.29 9.52
CA GLU A 45 -5.02 -8.47 10.06
C GLU A 45 -6.01 -9.01 9.01
N VAL A 46 -5.95 -8.50 7.78
CA VAL A 46 -6.86 -8.96 6.72
C VAL A 46 -6.54 -10.38 6.30
N ILE A 47 -5.27 -10.76 6.17
CA ILE A 47 -4.87 -12.13 5.82
C ILE A 47 -5.35 -13.12 6.90
N GLU A 48 -5.13 -12.81 8.19
CA GLU A 48 -5.61 -13.64 9.32
C GLU A 48 -7.14 -13.76 9.33
N GLU A 49 -7.85 -12.65 9.15
CA GLU A 49 -9.32 -12.65 9.16
C GLU A 49 -9.92 -13.40 7.96
N MET A 50 -9.16 -13.57 6.88
CA MET A 50 -9.55 -14.36 5.72
C MET A 50 -9.13 -15.84 5.83
N GLY A 51 -8.32 -16.21 6.84
CA GLY A 51 -7.76 -17.56 7.00
C GLY A 51 -6.85 -17.95 5.83
N MET A 52 -6.05 -17.00 5.34
CA MET A 52 -5.22 -17.17 4.15
C MET A 52 -3.71 -17.21 4.45
N GLU A 53 -3.33 -17.45 5.71
CA GLU A 53 -1.95 -17.39 6.19
C GLU A 53 -1.02 -18.30 5.36
N ASP A 54 -1.39 -19.56 5.20
CA ASP A 54 -0.61 -20.58 4.48
C ASP A 54 -0.79 -20.53 2.95
N LYS A 55 -1.61 -19.60 2.46
CA LYS A 55 -1.95 -19.48 1.04
C LYS A 55 -1.67 -18.09 0.47
N THR A 56 -0.86 -17.31 1.15
CA THR A 56 -0.55 -15.93 0.73
C THR A 56 0.91 -15.83 0.30
N VAL A 57 1.12 -15.20 -0.84
CA VAL A 57 2.46 -14.83 -1.33
C VAL A 57 2.54 -13.32 -1.51
N GLY A 58 3.42 -12.69 -0.75
CA GLY A 58 3.78 -11.28 -0.92
C GLY A 58 4.95 -11.13 -1.89
N VAL A 59 4.93 -10.09 -2.70
CA VAL A 59 6.08 -9.72 -3.54
C VAL A 59 6.55 -8.33 -3.15
N CYS A 60 7.77 -8.23 -2.64
CA CYS A 60 8.41 -6.98 -2.24
C CYS A 60 9.57 -6.65 -3.18
N PRO A 61 9.58 -5.46 -3.79
CA PRO A 61 10.69 -4.98 -4.60
C PRO A 61 11.64 -4.09 -3.79
N VAL A 62 12.56 -3.42 -4.48
CA VAL A 62 13.52 -2.49 -3.89
C VAL A 62 12.84 -1.20 -3.43
N GLY A 63 13.32 -0.64 -2.33
CA GLY A 63 12.82 0.57 -1.65
C GLY A 63 12.52 0.29 -0.18
N CYS A 64 11.77 1.15 0.48
CA CYS A 64 11.43 0.96 1.89
C CYS A 64 10.69 -0.36 2.17
N SER A 65 10.04 -0.93 1.17
CA SER A 65 9.32 -2.20 1.26
C SER A 65 10.20 -3.46 1.19
N VAL A 66 11.48 -3.32 0.84
CA VAL A 66 12.38 -4.46 0.55
C VAL A 66 12.44 -5.49 1.69
N PHE A 67 12.37 -5.07 2.94
CA PHE A 67 12.40 -5.98 4.09
C PHE A 67 11.03 -6.43 4.59
N ALA A 68 9.97 -6.29 3.79
CA ALA A 68 8.61 -6.69 4.18
C ALA A 68 8.55 -8.18 4.60
N TYR A 69 9.33 -9.04 3.97
CA TYR A 69 9.46 -10.47 4.27
C TYR A 69 9.93 -10.76 5.71
N ARG A 70 10.56 -9.80 6.39
CA ARG A 70 10.97 -9.95 7.79
C ARG A 70 9.84 -9.74 8.78
N TYR A 71 8.77 -9.06 8.36
CA TYR A 71 7.74 -8.55 9.27
C TYR A 71 6.45 -9.34 9.27
N LEU A 72 6.16 -10.06 8.18
CA LEU A 72 4.97 -10.90 8.07
C LEU A 72 5.36 -12.34 7.80
N ASP A 73 4.81 -13.26 8.58
CA ASP A 73 5.03 -14.71 8.47
C ASP A 73 4.11 -15.32 7.41
N ILE A 74 4.43 -15.04 6.16
CA ILE A 74 3.83 -15.59 4.94
C ILE A 74 4.94 -15.92 3.94
N ASP A 75 4.61 -16.55 2.84
CA ASP A 75 5.56 -16.72 1.75
C ASP A 75 5.89 -15.38 1.07
N TRP A 76 7.16 -15.15 0.78
CA TRP A 76 7.62 -13.96 0.11
C TRP A 76 8.53 -14.25 -1.08
N SER A 77 8.39 -13.44 -2.13
CA SER A 77 9.37 -13.33 -3.20
C SER A 77 9.91 -11.92 -3.25
N GLU A 78 11.22 -11.78 -3.30
CA GLU A 78 11.88 -10.50 -3.56
C GLU A 78 12.01 -10.31 -5.07
N ALA A 79 11.70 -9.12 -5.56
CA ALA A 79 11.80 -8.78 -6.98
C ALA A 79 12.82 -7.68 -7.20
N ALA A 80 13.47 -7.68 -8.36
CA ALA A 80 14.25 -6.53 -8.80
C ALA A 80 13.38 -5.26 -8.85
N HIS A 81 14.01 -4.10 -8.70
CA HIS A 81 13.32 -2.80 -8.68
C HIS A 81 12.40 -2.62 -9.88
N GLY A 82 11.13 -2.34 -9.62
CA GLY A 82 10.08 -2.19 -10.63
C GLY A 82 9.51 -3.50 -11.20
N ARG A 83 9.97 -4.67 -10.78
CA ARG A 83 9.57 -5.95 -11.38
C ARG A 83 8.57 -6.76 -10.55
N ALA A 84 8.13 -6.22 -9.40
CA ALA A 84 7.17 -6.93 -8.54
C ALA A 84 5.87 -7.33 -9.26
N PRO A 85 5.23 -6.52 -10.12
CA PRO A 85 4.02 -6.93 -10.83
C PRO A 85 4.26 -8.10 -11.80
N ALA A 86 5.44 -8.17 -12.43
CA ALA A 86 5.79 -9.27 -13.32
C ALA A 86 6.01 -10.57 -12.54
N VAL A 87 6.72 -10.52 -11.42
CA VAL A 87 6.94 -11.67 -10.53
C VAL A 87 5.61 -12.15 -9.95
N ALA A 88 4.78 -11.24 -9.43
CA ALA A 88 3.46 -11.57 -8.90
C ALA A 88 2.55 -12.21 -9.96
N THR A 89 2.57 -11.71 -11.19
CA THR A 89 1.86 -12.30 -12.34
C THR A 89 2.28 -13.76 -12.55
N ALA A 90 3.58 -14.02 -12.58
CA ALA A 90 4.10 -15.39 -12.77
C ALA A 90 3.67 -16.33 -11.63
N ILE A 91 3.81 -15.89 -10.38
CA ILE A 91 3.40 -16.65 -9.20
C ILE A 91 1.90 -16.97 -9.26
N LYS A 92 1.06 -15.98 -9.52
CA LYS A 92 -0.40 -16.16 -9.58
C LYS A 92 -0.83 -17.12 -10.69
N ARG A 93 -0.16 -17.09 -11.83
CA ARG A 93 -0.45 -17.99 -12.96
C ARG A 93 -0.06 -19.45 -12.67
N VAL A 94 1.04 -19.66 -11.93
CA VAL A 94 1.50 -21.01 -11.54
C VAL A 94 0.67 -21.53 -10.36
N TRP A 95 0.28 -20.67 -9.43
CA TRP A 95 -0.52 -21.01 -8.25
C TRP A 95 -1.78 -20.17 -8.17
N PRO A 96 -2.81 -20.49 -8.96
CA PRO A 96 -4.03 -19.67 -9.08
C PRO A 96 -4.87 -19.64 -7.79
N ASP A 97 -4.70 -20.62 -6.90
CA ASP A 97 -5.38 -20.72 -5.60
C ASP A 97 -4.73 -19.87 -4.49
N ARG A 98 -3.60 -19.22 -4.77
CA ARG A 98 -2.90 -18.36 -3.80
C ARG A 98 -3.41 -16.92 -3.84
N LEU A 99 -3.46 -16.28 -2.68
CA LEU A 99 -3.55 -14.83 -2.58
C LEU A 99 -2.20 -14.23 -2.91
N VAL A 100 -2.11 -13.48 -3.99
CA VAL A 100 -0.86 -12.86 -4.43
C VAL A 100 -1.01 -11.34 -4.43
N PHE A 101 -0.11 -10.65 -3.74
CA PHE A 101 -0.09 -9.19 -3.71
C PHE A 101 1.33 -8.65 -3.84
N THR A 102 1.45 -7.42 -4.37
CA THR A 102 2.70 -6.66 -4.33
C THR A 102 2.61 -5.56 -3.29
N TYR A 103 3.76 -5.16 -2.71
CA TYR A 103 3.85 -4.07 -1.75
C TYR A 103 4.97 -3.12 -2.19
N GLN A 104 4.61 -1.99 -2.82
CA GLN A 104 5.52 -1.15 -3.59
C GLN A 104 5.46 0.32 -3.16
N GLY A 105 6.59 1.02 -3.24
CA GLY A 105 6.66 2.48 -3.13
C GLY A 105 6.45 3.17 -4.49
N ASP A 106 6.38 4.50 -4.45
CA ASP A 106 6.15 5.33 -5.64
C ASP A 106 7.31 5.30 -6.64
N GLY A 107 8.54 5.27 -6.16
CA GLY A 107 9.70 5.11 -7.03
C GLY A 107 9.74 3.75 -7.73
N ASP A 108 9.24 2.72 -7.08
CA ASP A 108 9.17 1.39 -7.66
C ASP A 108 8.02 1.27 -8.67
N MET A 109 6.80 1.56 -8.24
CA MET A 109 5.60 1.35 -9.05
C MET A 109 5.44 2.41 -10.15
N ALA A 110 5.60 3.68 -9.81
CA ALA A 110 5.30 4.79 -10.68
C ALA A 110 6.50 5.30 -11.50
N CYS A 111 7.71 4.80 -11.23
CA CYS A 111 8.92 5.14 -12.00
C CYS A 111 9.42 3.93 -12.77
N ILE A 112 10.35 3.18 -12.18
CA ILE A 112 11.07 2.11 -12.88
C ILE A 112 10.17 0.93 -13.26
N GLY A 113 9.08 0.71 -12.53
CA GLY A 113 8.10 -0.37 -12.75
C GLY A 113 6.79 0.08 -13.40
N SER A 114 6.73 1.29 -13.97
CA SER A 114 5.49 1.80 -14.55
C SER A 114 4.96 0.92 -15.69
N ALA A 115 5.82 0.41 -16.54
CA ALA A 115 5.44 -0.48 -17.63
C ALA A 115 4.86 -1.81 -17.10
N GLU A 116 5.55 -2.46 -16.18
CA GLU A 116 5.11 -3.72 -15.57
C GLU A 116 3.78 -3.55 -14.84
N THR A 117 3.64 -2.45 -14.11
CA THR A 117 2.41 -2.09 -13.41
C THR A 117 1.24 -1.92 -14.39
N LEU A 118 1.39 -1.07 -15.40
CA LEU A 118 0.32 -0.80 -16.36
C LEU A 118 -0.04 -2.06 -17.17
N HIS A 119 0.94 -2.85 -17.58
CA HIS A 119 0.69 -4.07 -18.34
C HIS A 119 0.02 -5.15 -17.51
N ALA A 120 0.41 -5.36 -16.25
CA ALA A 120 -0.24 -6.32 -15.37
C ALA A 120 -1.70 -5.91 -15.07
N LEU A 121 -1.93 -4.63 -14.78
CA LEU A 121 -3.27 -4.08 -14.57
C LEU A 121 -4.13 -4.19 -15.83
N ASN A 122 -3.58 -3.84 -17.00
CA ASN A 122 -4.34 -3.89 -18.26
C ASN A 122 -4.70 -5.31 -18.68
N ARG A 123 -3.85 -6.31 -18.40
CA ARG A 123 -4.18 -7.72 -18.63
C ARG A 123 -5.20 -8.29 -17.65
N GLY A 124 -5.55 -7.56 -16.59
CA GLY A 124 -6.47 -8.04 -15.57
C GLY A 124 -5.89 -9.17 -14.74
N GLU A 125 -4.58 -9.18 -14.50
CA GLU A 125 -3.94 -10.21 -13.67
C GLU A 125 -4.59 -10.27 -12.29
N HIS A 126 -4.90 -11.46 -11.81
CA HIS A 126 -5.60 -11.65 -10.52
C HIS A 126 -4.66 -11.42 -9.33
N ILE A 127 -4.10 -10.22 -9.26
CA ILE A 127 -3.21 -9.77 -8.20
C ILE A 127 -3.70 -8.46 -7.59
N THR A 128 -3.35 -8.23 -6.34
CA THR A 128 -3.58 -6.95 -5.67
C THR A 128 -2.27 -6.19 -5.56
N MET A 129 -2.24 -4.96 -6.03
CA MET A 129 -1.08 -4.08 -5.87
C MET A 129 -1.34 -3.09 -4.74
N ILE A 130 -0.53 -3.13 -3.69
CA ILE A 130 -0.55 -2.16 -2.60
C ILE A 130 0.56 -1.15 -2.87
N PHE A 131 0.16 0.07 -3.12
CA PHE A 131 1.00 1.17 -3.54
C PHE A 131 1.12 2.20 -2.42
N ILE A 132 2.32 2.43 -1.91
CA ILE A 132 2.61 3.43 -0.88
C ILE A 132 3.13 4.69 -1.56
N ASN A 133 2.30 5.71 -1.63
CA ASN A 133 2.64 7.00 -2.22
C ASN A 133 2.99 8.01 -1.12
N ASN A 134 4.26 8.32 -0.99
CA ASN A 134 4.77 9.34 -0.07
C ASN A 134 5.47 10.51 -0.79
N ALA A 135 5.29 10.61 -2.10
CA ALA A 135 5.77 11.70 -2.96
C ALA A 135 7.29 11.96 -2.91
N ILE A 136 8.10 10.92 -2.59
CA ILE A 136 9.56 11.06 -2.50
C ILE A 136 10.26 9.70 -2.46
N TYR A 137 11.49 9.60 -2.99
CA TYR A 137 12.33 8.42 -2.76
C TYR A 137 12.87 8.45 -1.33
N GLY A 138 12.15 7.79 -0.40
CA GLY A 138 12.47 7.83 1.03
C GLY A 138 13.77 7.10 1.39
N MET A 139 13.95 5.86 0.91
CA MET A 139 15.05 4.99 1.30
C MET A 139 16.43 5.53 0.90
N THR A 140 16.53 6.18 -0.25
CA THR A 140 17.79 6.67 -0.80
C THR A 140 18.16 8.10 -0.37
N GLY A 141 17.36 8.72 0.48
CA GLY A 141 17.69 10.00 1.11
C GLY A 141 16.86 11.20 0.65
N GLY A 142 15.74 10.99 -0.04
CA GLY A 142 14.77 12.07 -0.30
C GLY A 142 14.89 12.73 -1.67
N GLN A 143 15.16 11.95 -2.72
CA GLN A 143 15.15 12.44 -4.09
C GLN A 143 13.72 12.65 -4.61
N MET A 144 13.58 13.43 -5.66
CA MET A 144 12.31 13.65 -6.35
C MET A 144 11.82 12.35 -6.99
N ALA A 145 10.60 11.94 -6.66
CA ALA A 145 9.89 10.82 -7.28
C ALA A 145 8.94 11.31 -8.39
N PRO A 146 8.42 10.43 -9.23
CA PRO A 146 7.40 10.81 -10.21
C PRO A 146 6.16 11.45 -9.56
N THR A 147 5.82 11.01 -8.36
CA THR A 147 4.67 11.46 -7.57
C THR A 147 4.92 12.75 -6.76
N THR A 148 6.16 13.26 -6.72
CA THR A 148 6.49 14.50 -6.00
C THR A 148 5.63 15.66 -6.47
N LEU A 149 5.00 16.38 -5.55
CA LEU A 149 4.08 17.48 -5.85
C LEU A 149 4.79 18.68 -6.50
N ILE A 150 4.04 19.45 -7.27
CA ILE A 150 4.51 20.73 -7.78
C ILE A 150 4.87 21.65 -6.60
N GLY A 151 6.04 22.26 -6.67
CA GLY A 151 6.58 23.10 -5.61
C GLY A 151 7.19 22.34 -4.42
N GLN A 152 7.01 21.02 -4.31
CA GLN A 152 7.60 20.21 -3.23
C GLN A 152 9.13 20.15 -3.40
N LYS A 153 9.84 20.52 -2.33
CA LYS A 153 11.31 20.49 -2.29
C LYS A 153 11.81 19.08 -1.93
N THR A 154 12.84 18.65 -2.64
CA THR A 154 13.52 17.37 -2.41
C THR A 154 15.03 17.56 -2.53
N VAL A 155 15.83 16.55 -2.21
CA VAL A 155 17.29 16.63 -2.31
C VAL A 155 17.76 16.91 -3.74
N THR A 156 17.11 16.31 -4.75
CA THR A 156 17.45 16.52 -6.15
C THR A 156 16.68 17.67 -6.80
N CYS A 157 15.75 18.30 -6.07
CA CYS A 157 14.96 19.45 -6.50
C CYS A 157 14.82 20.46 -5.35
N PRO A 158 15.90 21.15 -4.96
CA PRO A 158 15.96 21.98 -3.76
C PRO A 158 15.08 23.24 -3.85
N TYR A 159 14.76 23.71 -5.03
CA TYR A 159 13.90 24.88 -5.25
C TYR A 159 12.41 24.52 -5.38
N GLY A 160 12.09 23.22 -5.39
CA GLY A 160 10.75 22.69 -5.59
C GLY A 160 10.52 22.22 -7.04
N ARG A 161 9.63 21.24 -7.22
CA ARG A 161 9.32 20.71 -8.55
C ARG A 161 8.67 21.79 -9.41
N ASP A 162 9.29 22.09 -10.54
CA ASP A 162 8.79 23.01 -11.57
C ASP A 162 8.32 22.20 -12.79
N PRO A 163 7.05 22.32 -13.20
CA PRO A 163 6.54 21.58 -14.37
C PRO A 163 7.30 21.87 -15.68
N LYS A 164 7.87 23.07 -15.82
CA LYS A 164 8.64 23.45 -17.02
C LYS A 164 9.99 22.72 -17.14
N ILE A 165 10.56 22.32 -16.00
CA ILE A 165 11.88 21.67 -15.93
C ILE A 165 11.74 20.17 -15.67
N HIS A 166 10.84 19.79 -14.75
CA HIS A 166 10.74 18.43 -14.20
C HIS A 166 9.49 17.68 -14.68
N GLY A 167 8.62 18.33 -15.47
CA GLY A 167 7.31 17.79 -15.83
C GLY A 167 6.33 17.71 -14.64
N TRP A 168 5.10 17.34 -14.93
CA TRP A 168 4.03 17.19 -13.96
C TRP A 168 4.23 15.92 -13.12
N ASN A 169 3.64 15.91 -11.92
CA ASN A 169 3.58 14.70 -11.10
C ASN A 169 2.69 13.64 -11.75
N LEU A 170 3.10 12.39 -11.61
CA LEU A 170 2.39 11.25 -12.18
C LEU A 170 1.32 10.74 -11.23
N ASN A 171 0.07 10.70 -11.68
CA ASN A 171 -1.04 10.07 -10.99
C ASN A 171 -1.31 8.67 -11.60
N ILE A 172 -0.49 7.69 -11.25
CA ILE A 172 -0.57 6.33 -11.81
C ILE A 172 -1.88 5.62 -11.43
N THR A 173 -2.45 5.95 -10.28
CA THR A 173 -3.71 5.36 -9.81
C THR A 173 -4.89 5.81 -10.66
N GLU A 174 -4.90 7.07 -11.07
CA GLU A 174 -5.90 7.59 -12.00
C GLU A 174 -5.76 6.93 -13.38
N LEU A 175 -4.53 6.82 -13.90
CA LEU A 175 -4.27 6.09 -15.14
C LEU A 175 -4.77 4.64 -15.06
N ALA A 176 -4.52 3.96 -13.95
CA ALA A 176 -4.98 2.60 -13.71
C ALA A 176 -6.49 2.45 -13.73
N SER A 177 -7.23 3.47 -13.29
CA SER A 177 -8.70 3.45 -13.28
C SER A 177 -9.31 3.38 -14.68
N HIS A 178 -8.62 3.87 -15.69
CA HIS A 178 -9.05 3.84 -17.08
C HIS A 178 -8.73 2.51 -17.80
N LEU A 179 -7.89 1.65 -17.23
CA LEU A 179 -7.54 0.37 -17.85
C LEU A 179 -8.71 -0.63 -17.70
N LYS A 180 -9.07 -1.32 -18.78
CA LYS A 180 -10.22 -2.25 -18.78
C LYS A 180 -9.98 -3.45 -17.86
N GLY A 181 -8.76 -3.97 -17.79
CA GLY A 181 -8.40 -5.12 -16.94
C GLY A 181 -8.38 -4.82 -15.45
N THR A 182 -8.27 -3.55 -15.05
CA THR A 182 -8.31 -3.16 -13.64
C THR A 182 -9.76 -3.06 -13.19
N ARG A 183 -10.10 -3.76 -12.10
CA ARG A 183 -11.48 -3.89 -11.63
C ARG A 183 -11.79 -3.08 -10.39
N TYR A 184 -10.80 -2.90 -9.52
CA TYR A 184 -10.92 -2.07 -8.33
C TYR A 184 -9.70 -1.16 -8.19
N VAL A 185 -9.95 0.14 -8.13
CA VAL A 185 -8.92 1.16 -7.93
C VAL A 185 -9.39 2.12 -6.86
N THR A 186 -8.62 2.23 -5.81
CA THR A 186 -8.95 3.10 -4.68
C THR A 186 -7.72 3.81 -4.13
N ARG A 187 -7.92 5.01 -3.61
CA ARG A 187 -6.92 5.77 -2.88
C ARG A 187 -7.36 5.98 -1.44
N GLN A 188 -6.56 5.53 -0.51
CA GLN A 188 -6.80 5.57 0.91
C GLN A 188 -5.66 6.27 1.64
N SER A 189 -5.78 6.41 2.96
CA SER A 189 -4.70 6.86 3.85
C SER A 189 -4.81 6.17 5.21
N VAL A 190 -3.80 6.36 6.06
CA VAL A 190 -3.77 5.80 7.42
C VAL A 190 -3.50 6.87 8.48
N ASP A 191 -3.91 8.08 8.20
CA ASP A 191 -3.66 9.28 9.01
C ASP A 191 -4.64 9.46 10.19
N THR A 192 -5.78 8.81 10.16
CA THR A 192 -6.80 8.83 11.21
C THR A 192 -7.38 7.44 11.45
N VAL A 193 -8.02 7.24 12.59
CA VAL A 193 -8.71 5.97 12.92
C VAL A 193 -9.77 5.63 11.86
N ALA A 194 -10.50 6.63 11.37
CA ALA A 194 -11.49 6.43 10.31
C ALA A 194 -10.82 6.00 8.99
N SER A 195 -9.74 6.67 8.58
CA SER A 195 -8.96 6.34 7.39
C SER A 195 -8.36 4.94 7.49
N ILE A 196 -7.82 4.55 8.65
CA ILE A 196 -7.28 3.20 8.91
C ILE A 196 -8.37 2.13 8.69
N ARG A 197 -9.59 2.36 9.19
CA ARG A 197 -10.71 1.43 8.99
C ARG A 197 -11.12 1.32 7.53
N GLN A 198 -11.10 2.43 6.78
CA GLN A 198 -11.40 2.43 5.34
C GLN A 198 -10.31 1.72 4.55
N ALA A 199 -9.04 1.99 4.83
CA ALA A 199 -7.91 1.30 4.20
C ALA A 199 -7.97 -0.22 4.44
N LYS A 200 -8.30 -0.67 5.66
CA LYS A 200 -8.50 -2.09 5.98
C LYS A 200 -9.62 -2.72 5.15
N LYS A 201 -10.77 -2.05 5.02
CA LYS A 201 -11.88 -2.52 4.19
C LYS A 201 -11.49 -2.62 2.71
N ALA A 202 -10.75 -1.64 2.20
CA ALA A 202 -10.27 -1.62 0.83
C ALA A 202 -9.31 -2.80 0.55
N ILE A 203 -8.36 -3.07 1.46
CA ILE A 203 -7.44 -4.21 1.36
C ILE A 203 -8.22 -5.53 1.34
N ARG A 204 -9.16 -5.72 2.27
CA ARG A 204 -10.01 -6.90 2.31
C ARG A 204 -10.78 -7.09 1.00
N LYS A 205 -11.46 -6.06 0.52
CA LYS A 205 -12.23 -6.10 -0.73
C LYS A 205 -11.37 -6.49 -1.93
N ALA A 206 -10.16 -5.94 -2.04
CA ALA A 206 -9.23 -6.27 -3.11
C ALA A 206 -8.71 -7.72 -3.02
N PHE A 207 -8.43 -8.21 -1.81
CA PHE A 207 -7.98 -9.59 -1.59
C PHE A 207 -9.09 -10.60 -1.90
N GLU A 208 -10.31 -10.34 -1.47
CA GLU A 208 -11.48 -11.15 -1.81
C GLU A 208 -11.72 -11.18 -3.33
N ALA A 209 -11.61 -10.03 -4.02
CA ALA A 209 -11.72 -9.95 -5.46
C ALA A 209 -10.62 -10.73 -6.20
N ASN A 210 -9.38 -10.66 -5.68
CA ASN A 210 -8.25 -11.44 -6.19
C ASN A 210 -8.51 -12.94 -6.12
N MET A 211 -8.98 -13.42 -4.95
CA MET A 211 -9.29 -14.85 -4.75
C MET A 211 -10.50 -15.31 -5.56
N ALA A 212 -11.44 -14.42 -5.82
CA ALA A 212 -12.59 -14.70 -6.66
C ALA A 212 -12.29 -14.59 -8.18
N GLY A 213 -11.05 -14.32 -8.58
CA GLY A 213 -10.68 -14.24 -10.00
C GLY A 213 -11.30 -13.04 -10.74
N LYS A 214 -11.64 -11.97 -10.03
CA LYS A 214 -12.35 -10.81 -10.58
C LYS A 214 -11.48 -9.78 -11.31
N GLY A 215 -10.19 -10.07 -11.53
CA GLY A 215 -9.24 -9.18 -12.20
C GLY A 215 -8.31 -8.45 -11.24
N SER A 216 -7.57 -7.46 -11.76
CA SER A 216 -6.55 -6.77 -10.98
C SER A 216 -7.13 -5.66 -10.11
N CYS A 217 -6.50 -5.47 -8.94
CA CYS A 217 -6.84 -4.43 -7.98
C CYS A 217 -5.62 -3.55 -7.66
N LEU A 218 -5.82 -2.25 -7.55
CA LEU A 218 -4.82 -1.29 -7.13
C LEU A 218 -5.32 -0.49 -5.93
N ILE A 219 -4.58 -0.55 -4.84
CA ILE A 219 -4.83 0.24 -3.62
C ILE A 219 -3.67 1.18 -3.40
N GLU A 220 -3.87 2.46 -3.63
CA GLU A 220 -2.93 3.48 -3.23
C GLU A 220 -3.18 3.90 -1.79
N ILE A 221 -2.12 3.92 -0.99
CA ILE A 221 -2.11 4.50 0.34
C ILE A 221 -1.26 5.77 0.31
N VAL A 222 -1.90 6.92 0.38
CA VAL A 222 -1.20 8.18 0.58
C VAL A 222 -0.59 8.17 1.98
N ALA A 223 0.71 8.30 2.05
CA ALA A 223 1.52 8.01 3.23
C ALA A 223 2.50 9.13 3.55
N THR A 224 2.95 9.19 4.79
CA THR A 224 3.98 10.12 5.22
C THR A 224 5.38 9.56 5.00
N CYS A 225 6.32 10.43 4.62
CA CYS A 225 7.76 10.20 4.71
C CYS A 225 8.40 11.28 5.60
N ASN A 226 8.13 11.23 6.90
CA ASN A 226 8.55 12.28 7.84
C ASN A 226 10.07 12.56 7.80
N THR A 227 10.90 11.53 7.69
CA THR A 227 12.35 11.69 7.57
C THR A 227 12.76 12.31 6.23
N GLY A 228 12.22 11.81 5.10
CA GLY A 228 12.49 12.35 3.76
C GLY A 228 12.02 13.79 3.60
N TRP A 229 10.90 14.16 4.24
CA TRP A 229 10.38 15.53 4.24
C TRP A 229 11.01 16.43 5.32
N LYS A 230 11.87 15.88 6.19
CA LYS A 230 12.50 16.59 7.33
C LYS A 230 11.46 17.21 8.29
N LEU A 231 10.38 16.50 8.53
CA LEU A 231 9.29 16.89 9.43
C LEU A 231 9.16 15.92 10.60
N SER A 232 8.63 16.39 11.73
CA SER A 232 8.19 15.48 12.78
C SER A 232 6.98 14.64 12.30
N PRO A 233 6.69 13.46 12.87
CA PRO A 233 5.56 12.63 12.46
C PRO A 233 4.21 13.36 12.46
N VAL A 234 3.97 14.22 13.46
CA VAL A 234 2.73 15.03 13.55
C VAL A 234 2.66 16.03 12.41
N LYS A 235 3.73 16.82 12.21
CA LYS A 235 3.79 17.80 11.12
C LYS A 235 3.75 17.14 9.74
N ALA A 236 4.30 15.94 9.58
CA ALA A 236 4.21 15.20 8.33
C ALA A 236 2.76 14.82 8.01
N ASN A 237 1.97 14.39 9.00
CA ASN A 237 0.54 14.14 8.81
C ASN A 237 -0.25 15.41 8.46
N GLU A 238 0.05 16.52 9.11
CA GLU A 238 -0.56 17.81 8.79
C GLU A 238 -0.23 18.22 7.35
N TRP A 239 1.03 18.21 6.99
CA TRP A 239 1.50 18.53 5.65
C TRP A 239 0.88 17.65 4.56
N MET A 240 0.78 16.34 4.81
CA MET A 240 0.12 15.39 3.91
C MET A 240 -1.33 15.78 3.65
N ARG A 241 -2.09 16.10 4.71
CA ARG A 241 -3.49 16.52 4.60
C ARG A 241 -3.64 17.82 3.83
N GLU A 242 -2.78 18.79 4.10
CA GLU A 242 -2.84 20.12 3.50
C GLU A 242 -2.38 20.16 2.04
N ASN A 243 -1.48 19.26 1.65
CA ASN A 243 -0.84 19.29 0.32
C ASN A 243 -1.19 18.07 -0.51
N MET A 244 -0.91 16.84 -0.03
CA MET A 244 -1.09 15.65 -0.85
C MET A 244 -2.56 15.33 -1.12
N PHE A 245 -3.48 15.57 -0.18
CA PHE A 245 -4.90 15.27 -0.40
C PHE A 245 -5.59 16.22 -1.39
N LYS A 246 -4.95 17.33 -1.75
CA LYS A 246 -5.44 18.21 -2.83
C LYS A 246 -5.14 17.64 -4.22
N GLU A 247 -4.03 16.95 -4.35
CA GLU A 247 -3.58 16.32 -5.59
C GLU A 247 -4.04 14.87 -5.67
N TYR A 248 -3.84 14.14 -4.59
CA TYR A 248 -4.18 12.73 -4.46
C TYR A 248 -5.47 12.59 -3.65
N ILE A 249 -6.61 12.88 -4.30
CA ILE A 249 -7.95 12.86 -3.68
C ILE A 249 -8.30 11.42 -3.31
N LYS A 250 -8.71 11.21 -2.06
CA LYS A 250 -9.10 9.89 -1.52
C LYS A 250 -10.46 9.45 -2.02
N GLY A 251 -10.62 8.15 -2.18
CA GLY A 251 -11.88 7.51 -2.57
C GLY A 251 -11.68 6.40 -3.59
N ASP A 252 -12.78 5.76 -3.95
CA ASP A 252 -12.80 4.76 -5.01
C ASP A 252 -12.87 5.47 -6.37
N MET A 253 -11.89 5.19 -7.23
CA MET A 253 -11.82 5.72 -8.60
C MET A 253 -12.48 4.77 -9.59
N LYS A 254 -12.46 3.48 -9.27
CA LYS A 254 -13.12 2.45 -10.06
C LYS A 254 -13.54 1.30 -9.15
N ASP A 255 -14.76 0.86 -9.34
CA ASP A 255 -15.30 -0.33 -8.69
C ASP A 255 -16.26 -1.02 -9.64
N THR A 256 -15.78 -2.03 -10.31
CA THR A 256 -16.52 -2.82 -11.30
C THR A 256 -16.51 -4.30 -10.96
N LEU A 257 -16.29 -4.63 -9.67
CA LEU A 257 -16.17 -6.02 -9.21
C LEU A 257 -17.46 -6.83 -9.36
N ASP A 258 -18.61 -6.17 -9.36
CA ASP A 258 -19.92 -6.80 -9.51
C ASP A 258 -20.37 -6.89 -10.99
N GLN A 259 -19.61 -6.30 -11.91
CA GLN A 259 -19.89 -6.40 -13.34
C GLN A 259 -19.28 -7.69 -13.90
N GLU A 260 -19.98 -8.35 -14.79
CA GLU A 260 -19.46 -9.50 -15.53
C GLU A 260 -18.24 -9.10 -16.37
N ILE A 261 -17.28 -10.01 -16.48
CA ILE A 261 -16.19 -9.87 -17.44
C ILE A 261 -16.77 -10.34 -18.78
N PRO A 262 -16.75 -9.49 -19.83
CA PRO A 262 -17.24 -9.92 -21.13
C PRO A 262 -16.51 -11.19 -21.58
N GLU A 263 -17.25 -12.23 -21.91
CA GLU A 263 -16.68 -13.40 -22.59
C GLU A 263 -16.17 -12.96 -23.96
N LEU A 264 -14.97 -13.41 -24.34
CA LEU A 264 -14.35 -13.15 -25.62
C LEU A 264 -14.87 -14.11 -26.69
#